data_cda58ce86d9e5cd1e4700cca58f8b906
#
_entry.id   cda58ce86d9e5cd1e4700cca58f8b906
#
_cell.length_a   1.000
_cell.length_b   1.000
_cell.length_c   1.000
_cell.angle_alpha   90.00
_cell.angle_beta   90.00
_cell.angle_gamma   90.00
#
_symmetry.space_group_name_H-M   'P 1'
#
loop_
_entity.id
_entity.type
_entity.pdbx_description
1 polymer ?
#
loop_
_entity_poly.entity_id
_entity_poly.type
_entity_poly.pdbx_seq_one_letter_code
_entity_poly.pdbx_strand_id
1 'polypeptide(L)'
;MGRLENKHRGGLNNEKGSRYEEFYATYLIARSLHNLAEHHILIRSQIEGAYIDDLLVKTEAQHDYFQLKNVQNVKGTWTEVREDIVSQIKLSSNNQEQFSITVVYSVPTFNVTLSEDIALYTELEYFPYASSLLKVIKQYKPFEEVLSDLCVFEDPTDNDLYGLAQYIIGQWCSIDRQEGLLIGNLVDHLKASRLNTILDADRDISAECKEILDFIPGFSYAIKGKNIVWEVEHSKNNSTEWTKELEDRIVRQMPNSAKDIFKML
;
A
#
# COMPACT_ATOMS: atom_id res chain seq x y z
N MET A 1 -23.29 -26.29 -25.01
CA MET A 1 -23.14 -25.91 -23.58
C MET A 1 -24.50 -25.57 -23.02
N GLY A 2 -24.92 -26.20 -21.93
CA GLY A 2 -26.26 -26.01 -21.37
C GLY A 2 -26.35 -24.69 -20.58
N ARG A 3 -27.57 -24.18 -20.41
CA ARG A 3 -27.87 -22.95 -19.65
C ARG A 3 -27.31 -22.97 -18.22
N LEU A 4 -27.26 -24.14 -17.59
CA LEU A 4 -26.70 -24.36 -16.25
C LEU A 4 -25.17 -24.21 -16.23
N GLU A 5 -24.48 -24.73 -17.25
CA GLU A 5 -23.01 -24.58 -17.37
C GLU A 5 -22.61 -23.13 -17.59
N ASN A 6 -23.36 -22.38 -18.42
CA ASN A 6 -23.12 -20.96 -18.62
C ASN A 6 -23.36 -20.12 -17.34
N LYS A 7 -24.41 -20.46 -16.57
CA LYS A 7 -24.67 -19.79 -15.28
C LYS A 7 -23.58 -20.07 -14.25
N HIS A 8 -23.13 -21.33 -14.16
CA HIS A 8 -22.04 -21.69 -13.26
C HIS A 8 -20.73 -21.04 -13.65
N ARG A 9 -20.41 -20.99 -14.94
CA ARG A 9 -19.21 -20.32 -15.47
C ARG A 9 -19.25 -18.81 -15.23
N GLY A 10 -20.41 -18.16 -15.38
CA GLY A 10 -20.60 -16.74 -15.05
C GLY A 10 -20.36 -16.46 -13.58
N GLY A 11 -20.92 -17.28 -12.68
CA GLY A 11 -20.69 -17.16 -11.23
C GLY A 11 -19.22 -17.30 -10.84
N LEU A 12 -18.51 -18.30 -11.40
CA LEU A 12 -17.07 -18.48 -11.14
C LEU A 12 -16.21 -17.30 -11.66
N ASN A 13 -16.58 -16.72 -12.80
CA ASN A 13 -15.85 -15.56 -13.32
C ASN A 13 -16.05 -14.31 -12.45
N ASN A 14 -17.27 -14.07 -11.97
CA ASN A 14 -17.56 -12.98 -11.04
C ASN A 14 -16.81 -13.16 -9.70
N GLU A 15 -16.80 -14.38 -9.16
CA GLU A 15 -16.05 -14.70 -7.94
C GLU A 15 -14.54 -14.45 -8.11
N LYS A 16 -13.98 -14.82 -9.26
CA LYS A 16 -12.55 -14.56 -9.55
C LYS A 16 -12.26 -13.08 -9.69
N GLY A 17 -13.14 -12.30 -10.28
CA GLY A 17 -13.03 -10.84 -10.37
C GLY A 17 -13.03 -10.22 -9.00
N SER A 18 -14.05 -10.47 -8.19
CA SER A 18 -14.17 -9.93 -6.83
C SER A 18 -12.97 -10.30 -5.94
N ARG A 19 -12.50 -11.55 -6.03
CA ARG A 19 -11.31 -11.99 -5.27
C ARG A 19 -10.04 -11.28 -5.70
N TYR A 20 -9.89 -10.98 -6.98
CA TYR A 20 -8.76 -10.22 -7.51
C TYR A 20 -8.74 -8.79 -6.97
N GLU A 21 -9.89 -8.12 -6.98
CA GLU A 21 -10.10 -6.81 -6.41
C GLU A 21 -9.78 -6.79 -4.91
N GLU A 22 -10.27 -7.77 -4.15
CA GLU A 22 -10.02 -7.90 -2.71
C GLU A 22 -8.53 -8.08 -2.39
N PHE A 23 -7.81 -8.89 -3.17
CA PHE A 23 -6.38 -9.11 -2.97
C PHE A 23 -5.57 -7.85 -3.29
N TYR A 24 -5.93 -7.15 -4.36
CA TYR A 24 -5.26 -5.90 -4.70
C TYR A 24 -5.58 -4.78 -3.70
N ALA A 25 -6.83 -4.66 -3.24
CA ALA A 25 -7.20 -3.75 -2.16
C ALA A 25 -6.39 -4.03 -0.88
N THR A 26 -6.19 -5.31 -0.52
CA THR A 26 -5.36 -5.71 0.61
C THR A 26 -3.92 -5.23 0.47
N TYR A 27 -3.35 -5.34 -0.73
CA TYR A 27 -2.02 -4.82 -1.05
C TYR A 27 -1.96 -3.29 -0.92
N LEU A 28 -2.94 -2.57 -1.48
CA LEU A 28 -3.01 -1.10 -1.37
C LEU A 28 -3.14 -0.63 0.08
N ILE A 29 -3.96 -1.32 0.88
CA ILE A 29 -4.10 -1.02 2.30
C ILE A 29 -2.78 -1.25 3.03
N ALA A 30 -2.10 -2.39 2.80
CA ALA A 30 -0.79 -2.67 3.39
C ALA A 30 0.24 -1.60 3.01
N ARG A 31 0.29 -1.20 1.73
CA ARG A 31 1.16 -0.13 1.24
C ARG A 31 0.85 1.23 1.89
N SER A 32 -0.42 1.52 2.10
CA SER A 32 -0.85 2.76 2.78
C SER A 32 -0.52 2.76 4.27
N LEU A 33 -0.61 1.60 4.93
CA LEU A 33 -0.18 1.43 6.32
C LEU A 33 1.34 1.63 6.49
N HIS A 34 2.13 1.26 5.48
CA HIS A 34 3.58 1.46 5.49
C HIS A 34 3.96 2.95 5.35
N ASN A 35 3.14 3.76 4.67
CA ASN A 35 3.37 5.19 4.41
C ASN A 35 2.60 6.09 5.40
N LEU A 36 2.67 5.82 6.68
CA LEU A 36 1.86 6.45 7.74
C LEU A 36 2.01 7.98 7.92
N ALA A 37 2.85 8.65 7.16
CA ALA A 37 2.89 10.11 7.14
C ALA A 37 1.55 10.77 6.76
N GLU A 38 0.61 10.01 6.19
CA GLU A 38 -0.68 10.48 5.73
C GLU A 38 -1.84 9.70 6.41
N HIS A 39 -2.18 10.04 7.65
CA HIS A 39 -3.33 9.44 8.38
C HIS A 39 -4.69 9.61 7.68
N HIS A 40 -4.78 10.51 6.69
CA HIS A 40 -6.01 10.85 5.98
C HIS A 40 -6.19 10.11 4.65
N ILE A 41 -5.56 8.94 4.48
CA ILE A 41 -5.78 8.11 3.30
C ILE A 41 -7.11 7.38 3.44
N LEU A 42 -8.00 7.59 2.46
CA LEU A 42 -9.28 6.89 2.33
C LEU A 42 -9.22 5.94 1.13
N ILE A 43 -9.50 4.65 1.35
CA ILE A 43 -9.61 3.65 0.28
C ILE A 43 -11.08 3.25 0.09
N ARG A 44 -11.57 3.30 -1.14
CA ARG A 44 -12.96 2.99 -1.51
C ARG A 44 -13.02 2.07 -2.71
N SER A 45 -14.16 1.39 -2.88
CA SER A 45 -14.50 0.69 -4.12
C SER A 45 -15.92 1.01 -4.56
N GLN A 46 -16.29 0.62 -5.78
CA GLN A 46 -17.61 0.86 -6.37
C GLN A 46 -17.97 2.35 -6.34
N ILE A 47 -17.09 3.20 -6.89
CA ILE A 47 -17.18 4.65 -6.79
C ILE A 47 -18.31 5.16 -7.67
N GLU A 48 -19.42 5.57 -7.07
CA GLU A 48 -20.58 6.11 -7.80
C GLU A 48 -20.20 7.36 -8.58
N GLY A 49 -20.54 7.37 -9.86
CA GLY A 49 -20.29 8.50 -10.76
C GLY A 49 -18.88 8.55 -11.36
N ALA A 50 -18.00 7.63 -11.03
CA ALA A 50 -16.70 7.46 -11.69
C ALA A 50 -16.81 6.49 -12.87
N TYR A 51 -15.94 6.66 -13.88
CA TYR A 51 -15.76 5.68 -14.97
C TYR A 51 -14.76 4.59 -14.60
N ILE A 52 -13.81 4.92 -13.72
CA ILE A 52 -12.87 3.97 -13.09
C ILE A 52 -13.36 3.78 -11.66
N ASP A 53 -14.06 2.69 -11.41
CA ASP A 53 -14.85 2.49 -10.21
C ASP A 53 -14.40 1.32 -9.32
N ASP A 54 -13.42 0.52 -9.75
CA ASP A 54 -13.00 -0.67 -9.00
C ASP A 54 -12.40 -0.27 -7.64
N LEU A 55 -11.37 0.62 -7.61
CA LEU A 55 -10.78 1.15 -6.38
C LEU A 55 -10.35 2.62 -6.53
N LEU A 56 -10.41 3.35 -5.43
CA LEU A 56 -9.91 4.71 -5.28
C LEU A 56 -9.10 4.81 -3.99
N VAL A 57 -7.89 5.33 -4.11
CA VAL A 57 -7.10 5.83 -2.97
C VAL A 57 -7.16 7.35 -3.00
N LYS A 58 -7.72 7.94 -1.96
CA LYS A 58 -7.89 9.37 -1.84
C LYS A 58 -7.04 9.89 -0.69
N THR A 59 -6.18 10.85 -1.00
CA THR A 59 -5.46 11.68 -0.03
C THR A 59 -6.05 13.10 -0.01
N GLU A 60 -5.53 13.99 0.81
CA GLU A 60 -5.90 15.42 0.77
C GLU A 60 -5.48 16.08 -0.54
N ALA A 61 -4.40 15.60 -1.17
CA ALA A 61 -3.79 16.20 -2.34
C ALA A 61 -4.24 15.56 -3.67
N GLN A 62 -4.58 14.27 -3.68
CA GLN A 62 -4.70 13.49 -4.90
C GLN A 62 -5.74 12.38 -4.82
N HIS A 63 -6.33 12.06 -5.97
CA HIS A 63 -7.21 10.91 -6.19
C HIS A 63 -6.50 9.91 -7.13
N ASP A 64 -6.18 8.71 -6.64
CA ASP A 64 -5.59 7.65 -7.44
C ASP A 64 -6.65 6.59 -7.75
N TYR A 65 -7.07 6.52 -9.00
CA TYR A 65 -8.08 5.57 -9.50
C TYR A 65 -7.42 4.30 -10.01
N PHE A 66 -7.98 3.15 -9.68
CA PHE A 66 -7.47 1.84 -10.09
C PHE A 66 -8.55 1.06 -10.83
N GLN A 67 -8.23 0.63 -12.06
CA GLN A 67 -9.03 -0.29 -12.84
C GLN A 67 -8.38 -1.66 -12.83
N LEU A 68 -9.07 -2.68 -12.36
CA LEU A 68 -8.53 -4.02 -12.21
C LEU A 68 -9.08 -4.99 -13.26
N LYS A 69 -8.18 -5.64 -13.98
CA LYS A 69 -8.55 -6.57 -15.05
C LYS A 69 -7.84 -7.92 -14.87
N ASN A 70 -8.60 -8.89 -14.35
CA ASN A 70 -8.15 -10.29 -14.27
C ASN A 70 -8.38 -10.99 -15.60
N VAL A 71 -7.41 -10.87 -16.52
CA VAL A 71 -7.53 -11.33 -17.92
C VAL A 71 -6.31 -12.12 -18.36
N GLN A 72 -6.48 -12.97 -19.36
CA GLN A 72 -5.38 -13.69 -19.99
C GLN A 72 -4.71 -12.89 -21.13
N ASN A 73 -5.39 -11.88 -21.66
CA ASN A 73 -4.92 -11.06 -22.76
C ASN A 73 -5.46 -9.63 -22.61
N VAL A 74 -4.55 -8.67 -22.50
CA VAL A 74 -4.85 -7.24 -22.35
C VAL A 74 -5.60 -6.67 -23.55
N LYS A 75 -5.24 -7.05 -24.77
CA LYS A 75 -5.86 -6.52 -26.00
C LYS A 75 -7.38 -6.73 -26.06
N GLY A 76 -7.88 -7.80 -25.46
CA GLY A 76 -9.32 -8.13 -25.47
C GLY A 76 -10.18 -7.15 -24.71
N THR A 77 -9.61 -6.43 -23.75
CA THR A 77 -10.33 -5.47 -22.89
C THR A 77 -9.87 -4.02 -23.11
N TRP A 78 -8.78 -3.81 -23.87
CA TRP A 78 -8.13 -2.52 -23.96
C TRP A 78 -9.01 -1.40 -24.54
N THR A 79 -9.85 -1.68 -25.51
CA THR A 79 -10.71 -0.65 -26.12
C THR A 79 -11.69 -0.08 -25.09
N GLU A 80 -12.36 -0.93 -24.34
CA GLU A 80 -13.29 -0.54 -23.27
C GLU A 80 -12.56 0.24 -22.17
N VAL A 81 -11.45 -0.32 -21.65
CA VAL A 81 -10.63 0.33 -20.62
C VAL A 81 -10.13 1.70 -21.06
N ARG A 82 -9.71 1.85 -22.33
CA ARG A 82 -9.27 3.12 -22.87
C ARG A 82 -10.41 4.16 -22.92
N GLU A 83 -11.63 3.75 -23.28
CA GLU A 83 -12.80 4.62 -23.27
C GLU A 83 -13.13 5.10 -21.84
N ASP A 84 -13.05 4.23 -20.86
CA ASP A 84 -13.24 4.57 -19.43
C ASP A 84 -12.17 5.53 -18.95
N ILE A 85 -10.88 5.30 -19.28
CA ILE A 85 -9.79 6.20 -18.95
C ILE A 85 -10.03 7.61 -19.51
N VAL A 86 -10.34 7.72 -20.82
CA VAL A 86 -10.61 9.02 -21.46
C VAL A 86 -11.78 9.75 -20.80
N SER A 87 -12.81 9.01 -20.42
CA SER A 87 -13.99 9.55 -19.75
C SER A 87 -13.67 10.02 -18.33
N GLN A 88 -12.87 9.24 -17.59
CA GLN A 88 -12.41 9.61 -16.24
C GLN A 88 -11.50 10.85 -16.28
N ILE A 89 -10.55 10.93 -17.22
CA ILE A 89 -9.69 12.11 -17.40
C ILE A 89 -10.54 13.38 -17.60
N LYS A 90 -11.56 13.31 -18.45
CA LYS A 90 -12.47 14.44 -18.69
C LYS A 90 -13.24 14.83 -17.42
N LEU A 91 -13.76 13.84 -16.70
CA LEU A 91 -14.50 14.04 -15.46
C LEU A 91 -13.63 14.72 -14.40
N SER A 92 -12.47 14.15 -14.09
CA SER A 92 -11.56 14.66 -13.05
C SER A 92 -10.99 16.03 -13.42
N SER A 93 -10.66 16.26 -14.71
CA SER A 93 -10.19 17.57 -15.18
C SER A 93 -11.28 18.65 -15.05
N ASN A 94 -12.54 18.34 -15.33
CA ASN A 94 -13.65 19.27 -15.16
C ASN A 94 -13.88 19.63 -13.69
N ASN A 95 -13.61 18.67 -12.78
CA ASN A 95 -13.71 18.86 -11.33
C ASN A 95 -12.45 19.54 -10.74
N GLN A 96 -11.44 19.81 -11.55
CA GLN A 96 -10.14 20.38 -11.12
C GLN A 96 -9.44 19.51 -10.07
N GLU A 97 -9.62 18.19 -10.13
CA GLU A 97 -8.97 17.23 -9.27
C GLU A 97 -7.51 17.04 -9.69
N GLN A 98 -6.62 16.83 -8.72
CA GLN A 98 -5.33 16.19 -8.95
C GLN A 98 -5.55 14.68 -8.93
N PHE A 99 -5.17 13.97 -9.99
CA PHE A 99 -5.48 12.55 -10.10
C PHE A 99 -4.45 11.78 -10.90
N SER A 100 -4.40 10.47 -10.65
CA SER A 100 -3.76 9.47 -11.50
C SER A 100 -4.70 8.28 -11.76
N ILE A 101 -4.40 7.51 -12.78
CA ILE A 101 -5.13 6.28 -13.13
C ILE A 101 -4.12 5.15 -13.26
N THR A 102 -4.32 4.06 -12.55
CA THR A 102 -3.53 2.84 -12.69
C THR A 102 -4.42 1.71 -13.22
N VAL A 103 -4.06 1.14 -14.35
CA VAL A 103 -4.72 -0.07 -14.86
C VAL A 103 -3.92 -1.28 -14.48
N VAL A 104 -4.51 -2.13 -13.65
CA VAL A 104 -3.86 -3.29 -13.05
C VAL A 104 -4.27 -4.56 -13.79
N TYR A 105 -3.31 -5.28 -14.33
CA TYR A 105 -3.54 -6.51 -15.07
C TYR A 105 -2.94 -7.72 -14.36
N SER A 106 -3.63 -8.85 -14.44
CA SER A 106 -3.14 -10.14 -13.90
C SER A 106 -2.07 -10.84 -14.77
N VAL A 107 -1.68 -10.23 -15.87
CA VAL A 107 -0.61 -10.71 -16.76
C VAL A 107 0.53 -9.71 -16.83
N PRO A 108 1.80 -10.18 -16.85
CA PRO A 108 2.97 -9.31 -16.77
C PRO A 108 3.33 -8.63 -18.10
N THR A 109 2.69 -8.99 -19.20
CA THR A 109 2.99 -8.44 -20.52
C THR A 109 1.85 -7.58 -21.03
N PHE A 110 2.12 -6.30 -21.21
CA PHE A 110 1.18 -5.32 -21.73
C PHE A 110 1.46 -5.09 -23.23
N ASN A 111 0.70 -5.78 -24.09
CA ASN A 111 0.81 -5.63 -25.54
C ASN A 111 -0.06 -4.46 -26.06
N VAL A 112 -0.04 -3.33 -25.33
CA VAL A 112 -0.78 -2.11 -25.65
C VAL A 112 0.16 -0.90 -25.49
N THR A 113 -0.12 0.14 -26.25
CA THR A 113 0.62 1.41 -26.18
C THR A 113 -0.34 2.49 -25.69
N LEU A 114 0.07 3.21 -24.65
CA LEU A 114 -0.63 4.39 -24.18
C LEU A 114 -0.41 5.51 -25.21
N SER A 115 -1.49 6.13 -25.69
CA SER A 115 -1.40 7.34 -26.50
C SER A 115 -0.99 8.53 -25.63
N GLU A 116 -0.38 9.56 -26.20
CA GLU A 116 0.19 10.70 -25.48
C GLU A 116 -0.85 11.41 -24.58
N ASP A 117 -2.11 11.47 -25.01
CA ASP A 117 -3.22 12.09 -24.31
C ASP A 117 -3.59 11.40 -22.98
N ILE A 118 -3.36 10.09 -22.87
CA ILE A 118 -3.64 9.32 -21.66
C ILE A 118 -2.40 8.97 -20.85
N ALA A 119 -1.22 8.92 -21.49
CA ALA A 119 0.04 8.53 -20.85
C ALA A 119 0.48 9.49 -19.73
N LEU A 120 0.03 10.75 -19.76
CA LEU A 120 0.31 11.73 -18.70
C LEU A 120 -0.41 11.43 -17.38
N TYR A 121 -1.50 10.68 -17.45
CA TYR A 121 -2.38 10.41 -16.30
C TYR A 121 -2.46 8.93 -15.96
N THR A 122 -1.92 8.05 -16.84
CA THR A 122 -2.21 6.62 -16.76
C THR A 122 -0.94 5.80 -16.78
N GLU A 123 -0.85 4.85 -15.87
CA GLU A 123 0.16 3.80 -15.85
C GLU A 123 -0.46 2.41 -15.90
N LEU A 124 0.34 1.43 -16.32
CA LEU A 124 -0.04 0.01 -16.34
C LEU A 124 0.76 -0.73 -15.30
N GLU A 125 0.07 -1.46 -14.42
CA GLU A 125 0.68 -2.24 -13.35
C GLU A 125 0.36 -3.73 -13.51
N TYR A 126 1.29 -4.58 -13.12
CA TYR A 126 1.10 -6.01 -13.01
C TYR A 126 0.84 -6.38 -11.55
N PHE A 127 -0.25 -7.13 -11.32
CA PHE A 127 -0.50 -7.78 -10.05
C PHE A 127 -1.00 -9.20 -10.30
N PRO A 128 -0.36 -10.26 -9.77
CA PRO A 128 -0.70 -11.62 -10.13
C PRO A 128 -2.07 -12.04 -9.59
N TYR A 129 -2.78 -12.86 -10.36
CA TYR A 129 -3.94 -13.58 -9.85
C TYR A 129 -3.56 -15.00 -9.42
N ALA A 130 -3.93 -15.37 -8.20
CA ALA A 130 -3.81 -16.74 -7.71
C ALA A 130 -5.06 -17.18 -6.95
N SER A 131 -5.19 -18.48 -6.73
CA SER A 131 -6.35 -19.08 -6.05
C SER A 131 -6.43 -18.79 -4.55
N SER A 132 -5.35 -18.25 -3.95
CA SER A 132 -5.31 -17.88 -2.54
C SER A 132 -4.40 -16.65 -2.32
N LEU A 133 -4.69 -15.89 -1.26
CA LEU A 133 -3.94 -14.72 -0.86
C LEU A 133 -2.45 -15.05 -0.59
N LEU A 134 -2.17 -16.18 0.11
CA LEU A 134 -0.80 -16.62 0.34
C LEU A 134 0.00 -16.81 -0.96
N LYS A 135 -0.63 -17.38 -2.00
CA LYS A 135 0.04 -17.54 -3.30
C LYS A 135 0.32 -16.20 -3.97
N VAL A 136 -0.59 -15.23 -3.84
CA VAL A 136 -0.36 -13.87 -4.36
C VAL A 136 0.82 -13.21 -3.65
N ILE A 137 0.88 -13.27 -2.31
CA ILE A 137 2.00 -12.74 -1.52
C ILE A 137 3.32 -13.31 -2.01
N LYS A 138 3.39 -14.64 -2.20
CA LYS A 138 4.60 -15.33 -2.69
C LYS A 138 4.99 -15.00 -4.11
N GLN A 139 4.04 -14.71 -4.97
CA GLN A 139 4.27 -14.41 -6.39
C GLN A 139 4.56 -12.94 -6.67
N TYR A 140 4.16 -12.06 -5.75
CA TYR A 140 4.29 -10.61 -5.93
C TYR A 140 5.19 -10.03 -4.84
N LYS A 141 6.47 -9.95 -5.16
CA LYS A 141 7.52 -9.50 -4.24
C LYS A 141 7.22 -8.18 -3.53
N PRO A 142 6.67 -7.13 -4.21
CA PRO A 142 6.31 -5.89 -3.52
C PRO A 142 5.28 -6.07 -2.41
N PHE A 143 4.36 -7.03 -2.53
CA PHE A 143 3.39 -7.31 -1.46
C PHE A 143 4.04 -8.03 -0.27
N GLU A 144 4.90 -9.01 -0.54
CA GLU A 144 5.67 -9.70 0.50
C GLU A 144 6.55 -8.71 1.29
N GLU A 145 7.24 -7.81 0.59
CA GLU A 145 8.11 -6.79 1.19
C GLU A 145 7.32 -5.83 2.09
N VAL A 146 6.21 -5.27 1.60
CA VAL A 146 5.36 -4.38 2.40
C VAL A 146 4.82 -5.06 3.64
N LEU A 147 4.36 -6.32 3.54
CA LEU A 147 3.90 -7.08 4.71
C LEU A 147 5.04 -7.38 5.69
N SER A 148 6.23 -7.70 5.19
CA SER A 148 7.41 -7.94 6.03
C SER A 148 7.80 -6.68 6.81
N ASP A 149 7.76 -5.52 6.17
CA ASP A 149 8.06 -4.23 6.79
C ASP A 149 7.02 -3.83 7.85
N LEU A 150 5.77 -4.26 7.68
CA LEU A 150 4.70 -4.04 8.65
C LEU A 150 4.71 -5.06 9.80
N CYS A 151 5.37 -6.19 9.65
CA CYS A 151 5.36 -7.25 10.63
C CYS A 151 6.29 -6.94 11.80
N VAL A 152 5.85 -7.25 13.05
CA VAL A 152 6.67 -7.05 14.27
C VAL A 152 7.88 -7.97 14.35
N PHE A 153 7.87 -9.06 13.59
CA PHE A 153 8.94 -10.06 13.61
C PHE A 153 10.06 -9.65 12.67
N GLU A 154 11.30 -9.87 13.09
CA GLU A 154 12.50 -9.53 12.30
C GLU A 154 12.60 -10.36 11.03
N ASP A 155 12.34 -11.68 11.18
CA ASP A 155 12.27 -12.63 10.07
C ASP A 155 10.87 -13.26 10.06
N PRO A 156 9.85 -12.57 9.50
CA PRO A 156 8.49 -13.08 9.52
C PRO A 156 8.37 -14.33 8.64
N THR A 157 7.69 -15.34 9.18
CA THR A 157 7.36 -16.53 8.42
C THR A 157 6.22 -16.27 7.43
N ASP A 158 6.04 -17.18 6.48
CA ASP A 158 4.89 -17.15 5.58
C ASP A 158 3.55 -17.07 6.31
N ASN A 159 3.43 -17.73 7.47
CA ASN A 159 2.20 -17.72 8.26
C ASN A 159 1.99 -16.36 8.93
N ASP A 160 3.05 -15.66 9.32
CA ASP A 160 2.97 -14.33 9.91
C ASP A 160 2.49 -13.32 8.86
N LEU A 161 3.10 -13.32 7.67
CA LEU A 161 2.69 -12.46 6.55
C LEU A 161 1.25 -12.76 6.10
N TYR A 162 0.90 -14.04 6.02
CA TYR A 162 -0.45 -14.45 5.66
C TYR A 162 -1.47 -14.06 6.72
N GLY A 163 -1.15 -14.23 8.01
CA GLY A 163 -2.00 -13.81 9.13
C GLY A 163 -2.27 -12.31 9.10
N LEU A 164 -1.24 -11.49 8.86
CA LEU A 164 -1.38 -10.04 8.71
C LEU A 164 -2.26 -9.68 7.51
N ALA A 165 -2.00 -10.27 6.35
CA ALA A 165 -2.81 -10.03 5.16
C ALA A 165 -4.27 -10.48 5.33
N GLN A 166 -4.51 -11.61 6.02
CA GLN A 166 -5.87 -12.05 6.37
C GLN A 166 -6.59 -11.08 7.30
N TYR A 167 -5.87 -10.48 8.23
CA TYR A 167 -6.45 -9.46 9.08
C TYR A 167 -6.87 -8.24 8.27
N ILE A 168 -5.99 -7.72 7.41
CA ILE A 168 -6.26 -6.56 6.55
C ILE A 168 -7.47 -6.82 5.64
N ILE A 169 -7.49 -7.95 4.93
CA ILE A 169 -8.63 -8.29 4.05
C ILE A 169 -9.93 -8.48 4.85
N GLY A 170 -9.86 -9.02 6.07
CA GLY A 170 -10.99 -9.14 6.97
C GLY A 170 -11.58 -7.78 7.33
N GLN A 171 -10.75 -6.79 7.63
CA GLN A 171 -11.19 -5.42 7.89
C GLN A 171 -11.83 -4.80 6.64
N TRP A 172 -11.20 -4.94 5.47
CA TRP A 172 -11.74 -4.47 4.19
C TRP A 172 -13.11 -5.09 3.86
N CYS A 173 -13.27 -6.38 4.10
CA CYS A 173 -14.54 -7.09 3.84
C CYS A 173 -15.63 -6.81 4.87
N SER A 174 -15.30 -6.22 6.03
CA SER A 174 -16.25 -5.97 7.11
C SER A 174 -16.90 -4.58 7.07
N ILE A 175 -16.40 -3.68 6.21
CA ILE A 175 -16.92 -2.31 6.08
C ILE A 175 -17.84 -2.15 4.88
N ASP A 176 -18.58 -1.04 4.85
CA ASP A 176 -19.19 -0.55 3.62
C ASP A 176 -18.10 0.03 2.70
N ARG A 177 -17.81 -0.68 1.61
CA ARG A 177 -16.73 -0.33 0.69
C ARG A 177 -17.01 0.94 -0.12
N GLN A 178 -18.27 1.39 -0.20
CA GLN A 178 -18.63 2.67 -0.82
C GLN A 178 -18.31 3.84 0.10
N GLU A 179 -18.52 3.68 1.41
CA GLU A 179 -18.08 4.67 2.39
C GLU A 179 -16.55 4.66 2.51
N GLY A 180 -15.94 3.47 2.47
CA GLY A 180 -14.50 3.25 2.41
C GLY A 180 -13.83 3.05 3.75
N LEU A 181 -12.54 2.71 3.69
CA LEU A 181 -11.65 2.49 4.81
C LEU A 181 -10.72 3.69 5.00
N LEU A 182 -10.84 4.40 6.10
CA LEU A 182 -9.86 5.40 6.50
C LEU A 182 -8.67 4.69 7.18
N ILE A 183 -7.49 4.85 6.63
CA ILE A 183 -6.28 4.16 7.10
C ILE A 183 -5.95 4.50 8.55
N GLY A 184 -6.12 5.75 8.98
CA GLY A 184 -5.96 6.15 10.39
C GLY A 184 -6.84 5.33 11.35
N ASN A 185 -8.11 5.09 11.01
CA ASN A 185 -9.00 4.26 11.82
C ASN A 185 -8.53 2.81 11.90
N LEU A 186 -7.97 2.27 10.81
CA LEU A 186 -7.40 0.92 10.79
C LEU A 186 -6.18 0.83 11.72
N VAL A 187 -5.31 1.83 11.69
CA VAL A 187 -4.14 1.92 12.59
C VAL A 187 -4.61 1.90 14.06
N ASP A 188 -5.57 2.75 14.41
CA ASP A 188 -6.10 2.81 15.77
C ASP A 188 -6.72 1.48 16.22
N HIS A 189 -7.44 0.82 15.31
CA HIS A 189 -8.03 -0.49 15.56
C HIS A 189 -6.97 -1.58 15.76
N LEU A 190 -5.92 -1.56 14.96
CA LEU A 190 -4.78 -2.48 15.09
C LEU A 190 -4.06 -2.29 16.43
N LYS A 191 -3.81 -1.05 16.83
CA LYS A 191 -3.23 -0.71 18.14
C LYS A 191 -4.12 -1.21 19.31
N ALA A 192 -5.42 -1.04 19.21
CA ALA A 192 -6.37 -1.43 20.24
C ALA A 192 -6.57 -2.96 20.35
N SER A 193 -6.40 -3.70 19.27
CA SER A 193 -6.73 -5.12 19.18
C SER A 193 -5.74 -6.06 19.90
N ARG A 194 -4.64 -5.55 20.45
CA ARG A 194 -3.53 -6.32 21.08
C ARG A 194 -2.95 -7.42 20.17
N LEU A 195 -3.27 -7.41 18.92
CA LEU A 195 -2.59 -8.21 17.91
C LEU A 195 -1.21 -7.58 17.72
N ASN A 196 -0.22 -8.02 18.49
CA ASN A 196 1.19 -7.64 18.35
C ASN A 196 1.78 -8.10 17.01
N THR A 197 0.97 -8.04 15.94
CA THR A 197 1.32 -8.54 14.61
C THR A 197 1.74 -7.42 13.67
N ILE A 198 1.42 -6.17 14.02
CA ILE A 198 1.84 -5.01 13.24
C ILE A 198 2.78 -4.19 14.10
N LEU A 199 3.89 -3.81 13.50
CA LEU A 199 4.76 -2.79 14.07
C LEU A 199 3.91 -1.57 14.40
N ASP A 200 4.11 -1.08 15.59
CA ASP A 200 3.68 0.26 15.94
C ASP A 200 4.41 1.20 14.98
N ALA A 201 3.76 1.50 13.86
CA ALA A 201 4.32 2.38 12.83
C ALA A 201 4.54 3.80 13.39
N ASP A 202 3.88 4.11 14.50
CA ASP A 202 4.15 5.23 15.39
C ASP A 202 5.02 4.77 16.57
N ARG A 203 6.15 4.19 16.33
CA ARG A 203 7.26 4.50 17.21
C ARG A 203 7.67 5.93 16.88
N ASP A 204 6.76 6.84 17.21
CA ASP A 204 7.08 8.25 17.24
C ASP A 204 8.33 8.39 18.09
N ILE A 205 9.41 8.75 17.43
CA ILE A 205 10.53 9.33 18.16
C ILE A 205 9.91 10.45 18.98
N SER A 206 10.05 10.43 20.29
CA SER A 206 9.53 11.52 21.13
C SER A 206 9.99 12.87 20.56
N ALA A 207 9.15 13.89 20.66
CA ALA A 207 9.48 15.21 20.16
C ALA A 207 10.86 15.68 20.67
N GLU A 208 11.19 15.35 21.92
CA GLU A 208 12.47 15.64 22.54
C GLU A 208 13.64 14.90 21.85
N CYS A 209 13.48 13.61 21.56
CA CYS A 209 14.51 12.84 20.86
C CYS A 209 14.67 13.28 19.42
N LYS A 210 13.58 13.59 18.74
CA LYS A 210 13.57 14.12 17.38
C LYS A 210 14.32 15.45 17.31
N GLU A 211 14.05 16.35 18.24
CA GLU A 211 14.74 17.63 18.32
C GLU A 211 16.25 17.44 18.47
N ILE A 212 16.70 16.49 19.32
CA ILE A 212 18.12 16.16 19.48
C ILE A 212 18.72 15.64 18.17
N LEU A 213 18.07 14.67 17.52
CA LEU A 213 18.58 14.06 16.28
C LEU A 213 18.63 15.06 15.11
N ASP A 214 17.62 15.92 14.98
CA ASP A 214 17.54 16.93 13.93
C ASP A 214 18.64 18.03 14.09
N PHE A 215 19.15 18.23 15.30
CA PHE A 215 20.24 19.17 15.58
C PHE A 215 21.65 18.63 15.34
N ILE A 216 21.83 17.32 15.08
CA ILE A 216 23.15 16.73 14.86
C ILE A 216 23.66 17.05 13.44
N PRO A 217 24.73 17.86 13.28
CA PRO A 217 25.22 18.18 11.95
C PRO A 217 25.74 16.97 11.20
N GLY A 218 25.33 16.84 9.92
CA GLY A 218 25.76 15.74 9.05
C GLY A 218 25.15 14.36 9.37
N PHE A 219 24.13 14.33 10.24
CA PHE A 219 23.35 13.12 10.52
C PHE A 219 21.97 13.24 9.87
N SER A 220 21.60 12.27 9.08
CA SER A 220 20.25 12.11 8.53
C SER A 220 19.70 10.74 8.91
N TYR A 221 18.39 10.66 9.17
CA TYR A 221 17.74 9.44 9.58
C TYR A 221 16.30 9.35 9.07
N ALA A 222 15.81 8.13 9.04
CA ALA A 222 14.40 7.81 8.83
C ALA A 222 14.03 6.60 9.68
N ILE A 223 12.84 6.59 10.26
CA ILE A 223 12.31 5.38 10.91
C ILE A 223 11.68 4.51 9.83
N LYS A 224 12.12 3.26 9.74
CA LYS A 224 11.59 2.24 8.85
C LYS A 224 11.24 1.02 9.67
N GLY A 225 9.94 0.84 9.92
CA GLY A 225 9.47 -0.20 10.82
C GLY A 225 10.09 -0.05 12.22
N LYS A 226 10.71 -1.11 12.73
CA LYS A 226 11.39 -1.10 14.04
C LYS A 226 12.82 -0.55 14.00
N ASN A 227 13.30 -0.14 12.84
CA ASN A 227 14.68 0.30 12.67
C ASN A 227 14.76 1.81 12.42
N ILE A 228 15.76 2.45 12.99
CA ILE A 228 16.26 3.71 12.51
C ILE A 228 17.28 3.44 11.39
N VAL A 229 16.96 3.89 10.18
CA VAL A 229 17.91 3.92 9.06
C VAL A 229 18.59 5.28 9.09
N TRP A 230 19.90 5.30 9.10
CA TRP A 230 20.66 6.52 9.30
C TRP A 230 21.90 6.60 8.42
N GLU A 231 22.30 7.82 8.13
CA GLU A 231 23.47 8.13 7.35
C GLU A 231 24.25 9.27 8.02
N VAL A 232 25.56 9.15 8.01
CA VAL A 232 26.48 10.21 8.39
C VAL A 232 27.30 10.56 7.17
N GLU A 233 27.76 11.79 7.02
CA GLU A 233 28.56 12.26 5.89
C GLU A 233 29.55 11.20 5.41
N HIS A 234 29.41 10.79 4.13
CA HIS A 234 30.24 9.79 3.45
C HIS A 234 30.11 8.34 3.95
N SER A 235 29.16 7.99 4.82
CA SER A 235 28.87 6.60 5.16
C SER A 235 27.77 6.02 4.26
N LYS A 236 27.75 4.69 4.13
CA LYS A 236 26.60 4.01 3.53
C LYS A 236 25.43 4.03 4.54
N ASN A 237 24.20 3.91 4.02
CA ASN A 237 23.02 3.72 4.86
C ASN A 237 23.24 2.59 5.87
N ASN A 238 23.06 2.91 7.13
CA ASN A 238 23.15 1.97 8.25
C ASN A 238 21.75 1.77 8.82
N SER A 239 21.54 0.67 9.53
CA SER A 239 20.26 0.35 10.15
C SER A 239 20.51 -0.20 11.55
N THR A 240 19.76 0.29 12.52
CA THR A 240 19.84 -0.14 13.93
C THR A 240 18.41 -0.28 14.46
N GLU A 241 18.14 -1.29 15.28
CA GLU A 241 16.84 -1.45 15.90
C GLU A 241 16.53 -0.27 16.82
N TRP A 242 15.39 0.39 16.56
CA TRP A 242 14.89 1.50 17.36
C TRP A 242 14.16 0.97 18.60
N THR A 243 14.76 1.07 19.76
CA THR A 243 14.17 0.63 21.02
C THR A 243 13.89 1.80 21.96
N LYS A 244 12.96 1.63 22.89
CA LYS A 244 12.71 2.66 23.92
C LYS A 244 13.94 2.94 24.77
N GLU A 245 14.75 1.91 25.04
CA GLU A 245 16.01 2.09 25.77
C GLU A 245 17.02 2.91 24.98
N LEU A 246 17.08 2.75 23.67
CA LEU A 246 17.93 3.55 22.79
C LEU A 246 17.47 5.01 22.79
N GLU A 247 16.17 5.25 22.66
CA GLU A 247 15.58 6.57 22.72
C GLU A 247 15.86 7.26 24.05
N ASP A 248 15.57 6.60 25.18
CA ASP A 248 15.83 7.12 26.53
C ASP A 248 17.33 7.42 26.76
N ARG A 249 18.21 6.63 26.12
CA ARG A 249 19.65 6.86 26.16
C ARG A 249 20.05 8.11 25.37
N ILE A 250 19.48 8.32 24.18
CA ILE A 250 19.73 9.51 23.35
C ILE A 250 19.26 10.75 24.09
N VAL A 251 18.05 10.75 24.63
CA VAL A 251 17.50 11.87 25.40
C VAL A 251 18.34 12.19 26.63
N ARG A 252 18.80 11.16 27.34
CA ARG A 252 19.62 11.34 28.56
C ARG A 252 21.02 11.86 28.28
N GLN A 253 21.64 11.40 27.19
CA GLN A 253 23.05 11.74 26.88
C GLN A 253 23.19 12.95 25.98
N MET A 254 22.14 13.40 25.34
CA MET A 254 22.08 14.57 24.43
C MET A 254 23.29 14.64 23.49
N PRO A 255 23.47 13.64 22.57
CA PRO A 255 24.59 13.65 21.65
C PRO A 255 24.53 14.93 20.78
N ASN A 256 25.66 15.55 20.54
CA ASN A 256 25.74 16.79 19.77
C ASN A 256 26.63 16.69 18.52
N SER A 257 27.10 15.50 18.23
CA SER A 257 27.89 15.19 17.03
C SER A 257 27.53 13.84 16.41
N ALA A 258 27.75 13.71 15.11
CA ALA A 258 27.58 12.46 14.38
C ALA A 258 28.43 11.31 14.97
N LYS A 259 29.59 11.61 15.55
CA LYS A 259 30.46 10.64 16.20
C LYS A 259 29.87 10.11 17.51
N ASP A 260 29.15 10.94 18.25
CA ASP A 260 28.56 10.54 19.53
C ASP A 260 27.31 9.69 19.27
N ILE A 261 26.44 10.10 18.32
CA ILE A 261 25.28 9.29 17.96
C ILE A 261 25.68 7.95 17.35
N PHE A 262 26.75 7.90 16.53
CA PHE A 262 27.28 6.66 15.96
C PHE A 262 27.69 5.63 17.02
N LYS A 263 28.18 6.06 18.18
CA LYS A 263 28.52 5.16 19.28
C LYS A 263 27.30 4.61 20.03
N MET A 264 26.15 5.24 19.82
CA MET A 264 24.90 4.89 20.49
C MET A 264 24.05 3.97 19.62
N LEU A 265 24.12 4.15 18.28
CA LEU A 265 23.48 3.35 17.27
C LEU A 265 24.32 2.12 16.90
#